data_c1fe1d60e444c856dcfd4de015992269
#
_entry.id   c1fe1d60e444c856dcfd4de015992269
#
_cell.length_a   1.000
_cell.length_b   1.000
_cell.length_c   1.000
_cell.angle_alpha   90.00
_cell.angle_beta   90.00
_cell.angle_gamma   90.00
#
_symmetry.space_group_name_H-M   'P 1'
#
loop_
_entity.id
_entity.type
_entity.pdbx_description
1 polymer ?
#
loop_
_entity_poly.entity_id
_entity_poly.type
_entity_poly.pdbx_seq_one_letter_code
_entity_poly.pdbx_strand_id
1 'polypeptide(L)'
;MALRELNSQQQELYLRTYIDQLRAVYRDAQAKLIKKLGSLSITEFNRQRSEVLLQEVKGIVAGLNKEAYAWSKKAIPVSYNRGIDFAADKLKTLDVTRFVNYDAKIHTAAISVMVDSVAVDLISANESIGRVFNRFIRQTQQGILQDAQISKTIAEGMISGDTRRAVSDNILKSLRAKMENEQFISINGRDYRPDKYAELLARTRTREATSRGTINTALRYGVDLVEWDSHSEICEYCAQFAGRXYSISGTDKSFPQLKEMPPLHPNCKCVVIPVTKENIESRGQLDAIIKLSNAPSIKVDSFARFEELMLSA
;
A
#
# COMPACT_ATOMS: atom_id res chain seq x y z
N MET A 1 -22.52 -18.04 5.37
CA MET A 1 -22.00 -17.66 4.06
C MET A 1 -22.20 -16.17 3.77
N ALA A 2 -23.41 -15.64 3.90
CA ALA A 2 -23.71 -14.21 3.60
C ALA A 2 -22.92 -13.17 4.45
N LEU A 3 -22.65 -13.45 5.73
CA LEU A 3 -21.94 -12.52 6.62
C LEU A 3 -20.44 -12.38 6.28
N ARG A 4 -19.83 -13.43 5.73
CA ARG A 4 -18.41 -13.41 5.33
C ARG A 4 -18.20 -12.55 4.08
N GLU A 5 -19.08 -12.67 3.10
CA GLU A 5 -19.00 -11.89 1.85
C GLU A 5 -19.31 -10.40 2.05
N LEU A 6 -20.31 -10.10 2.89
CA LEU A 6 -20.68 -8.71 3.21
C LEU A 6 -19.52 -7.95 3.85
N ASN A 7 -18.73 -8.57 4.72
CA ASN A 7 -17.61 -7.92 5.38
C ASN A 7 -16.47 -7.56 4.40
N SER A 8 -16.16 -8.45 3.48
CA SER A 8 -15.12 -8.19 2.48
C SER A 8 -15.50 -7.04 1.54
N GLN A 9 -16.73 -7.04 1.02
CA GLN A 9 -17.23 -6.00 0.12
C GLN A 9 -17.38 -4.64 0.83
N GLN A 10 -17.91 -4.63 2.04
CA GLN A 10 -18.04 -3.40 2.83
C GLN A 10 -16.66 -2.82 3.20
N GLN A 11 -15.71 -3.65 3.54
CA GLN A 11 -14.33 -3.22 3.79
C GLN A 11 -13.73 -2.59 2.54
N GLU A 12 -13.91 -3.22 1.39
CA GLU A 12 -13.41 -2.72 0.10
C GLU A 12 -13.99 -1.31 -0.20
N LEU A 13 -15.31 -1.15 -0.08
CA LEU A 13 -15.99 0.12 -0.36
C LEU A 13 -15.52 1.24 0.58
N TYR A 14 -15.39 0.94 1.85
CA TYR A 14 -14.97 1.91 2.87
C TYR A 14 -13.51 2.32 2.68
N LEU A 15 -12.63 1.36 2.42
CA LEU A 15 -11.22 1.62 2.19
C LEU A 15 -10.98 2.42 0.91
N ARG A 16 -11.87 2.26 -0.07
CA ARG A 16 -11.80 2.95 -1.36
C ARG A 16 -11.71 4.47 -1.21
N THR A 17 -12.46 5.06 -0.29
CA THR A 17 -12.40 6.50 -0.01
C THR A 17 -10.99 6.94 0.39
N TYR A 18 -10.33 6.22 1.30
CA TYR A 18 -8.98 6.55 1.75
C TYR A 18 -7.93 6.28 0.67
N ILE A 19 -8.12 5.22 -0.10
CA ILE A 19 -7.26 4.89 -1.24
C ILE A 19 -7.31 6.02 -2.27
N ASP A 20 -8.50 6.45 -2.64
CA ASP A 20 -8.71 7.51 -3.64
C ASP A 20 -8.19 8.86 -3.15
N GLN A 21 -8.33 9.17 -1.87
CA GLN A 21 -7.73 10.38 -1.26
C GLN A 21 -6.21 10.39 -1.42
N LEU A 22 -5.53 9.30 -1.07
CA LEU A 22 -4.07 9.25 -1.19
C LEU A 22 -3.63 9.29 -2.66
N ARG A 23 -4.33 8.59 -3.54
CA ARG A 23 -4.07 8.65 -4.99
C ARG A 23 -4.17 10.08 -5.52
N ALA A 24 -5.19 10.81 -5.10
CA ALA A 24 -5.40 12.20 -5.53
C ALA A 24 -4.23 13.10 -5.09
N VAL A 25 -3.74 12.93 -3.87
CA VAL A 25 -2.56 13.65 -3.35
C VAL A 25 -1.34 13.40 -4.25
N TYR A 26 -1.10 12.15 -4.63
CA TYR A 26 0.05 11.79 -5.48
C TYR A 26 -0.10 12.30 -6.91
N ARG A 27 -1.31 12.26 -7.47
CA ARG A 27 -1.60 12.81 -8.82
C ARG A 27 -1.39 14.31 -8.86
N ASP A 28 -1.85 15.02 -7.82
CA ASP A 28 -1.67 16.47 -7.72
C ASP A 28 -0.18 16.85 -7.63
N ALA A 29 0.58 16.15 -6.80
CA ALA A 29 2.03 16.37 -6.69
C ALA A 29 2.74 16.12 -8.02
N GLN A 30 2.41 15.02 -8.70
CA GLN A 30 2.97 14.69 -10.02
C GLN A 30 2.62 15.76 -11.06
N ALA A 31 1.37 16.22 -11.10
CA ALA A 31 0.92 17.28 -12.01
C ALA A 31 1.67 18.59 -11.75
N LYS A 32 1.87 18.96 -10.47
CA LYS A 32 2.65 20.15 -10.09
C LYS A 32 4.10 20.05 -10.58
N LEU A 33 4.74 18.90 -10.39
CA LEU A 33 6.11 18.65 -10.85
C LEU A 33 6.23 18.77 -12.37
N ILE A 34 5.32 18.10 -13.11
CA ILE A 34 5.29 18.15 -14.59
C ILE A 34 5.05 19.58 -15.08
N LYS A 35 4.10 20.30 -14.47
CA LYS A 35 3.78 21.68 -14.82
C LYS A 35 5.00 22.58 -14.63
N LYS A 36 5.74 22.43 -13.53
CA LYS A 36 6.94 23.23 -13.26
C LYS A 36 8.02 23.01 -14.32
N LEU A 37 8.28 21.76 -14.69
CA LEU A 37 9.25 21.44 -15.73
C LEU A 37 8.78 21.95 -17.11
N GLY A 38 7.51 21.79 -17.41
CA GLY A 38 6.93 22.19 -18.69
C GLY A 38 6.74 23.71 -18.88
N SER A 39 6.93 24.50 -17.82
CA SER A 39 6.83 25.97 -17.94
C SER A 39 8.14 26.63 -18.41
N LEU A 40 9.21 25.85 -18.57
CA LEU A 40 10.52 26.38 -18.94
C LEU A 40 10.79 26.21 -20.42
N SER A 41 11.39 27.21 -21.04
CA SER A 41 11.99 27.08 -22.35
C SER A 41 13.40 26.45 -22.22
N ILE A 42 13.88 25.81 -23.28
CA ILE A 42 15.21 25.18 -23.30
C ILE A 42 16.30 26.23 -23.05
N THR A 43 16.10 27.45 -23.54
CA THR A 43 17.05 28.54 -23.35
C THR A 43 17.14 29.03 -21.89
N GLU A 44 16.12 28.71 -21.08
CA GLU A 44 16.10 29.08 -19.65
C GLU A 44 16.74 28.00 -18.77
N PHE A 45 17.14 26.86 -19.30
CA PHE A 45 17.83 25.79 -18.54
C PHE A 45 19.30 26.19 -18.28
N ASN A 46 19.51 27.30 -17.60
CA ASN A 46 20.81 27.67 -17.10
C ASN A 46 20.99 27.19 -15.65
N ARG A 47 22.21 27.32 -15.12
CA ARG A 47 22.56 26.82 -13.78
C ARG A 47 21.67 27.43 -12.69
N GLN A 48 21.46 28.73 -12.72
CA GLN A 48 20.67 29.45 -11.72
C GLN A 48 19.20 28.97 -11.73
N ARG A 49 18.61 28.80 -12.90
CA ARG A 49 17.23 28.38 -13.06
C ARG A 49 17.06 26.92 -12.62
N SER A 50 18.04 26.06 -12.91
CA SER A 50 18.05 24.67 -12.45
C SER A 50 18.08 24.57 -10.93
N GLU A 51 18.85 25.42 -10.26
CA GLU A 51 18.89 25.48 -8.79
C GLU A 51 17.53 25.90 -8.20
N VAL A 52 16.86 26.86 -8.79
CA VAL A 52 15.51 27.29 -8.40
C VAL A 52 14.54 26.10 -8.54
N LEU A 53 14.57 25.40 -9.68
CA LEU A 53 13.74 24.22 -9.93
C LEU A 53 13.97 23.10 -8.89
N LEU A 54 15.23 22.85 -8.53
CA LEU A 54 15.56 21.85 -7.51
C LEU A 54 14.94 22.23 -6.16
N GLN A 55 14.92 23.50 -5.80
CA GLN A 55 14.26 23.96 -4.58
C GLN A 55 12.73 23.83 -4.68
N GLU A 56 12.14 24.13 -5.83
CA GLU A 56 10.71 23.93 -6.07
C GLU A 56 10.31 22.46 -5.95
N VAL A 57 11.11 21.54 -6.52
CA VAL A 57 10.89 20.09 -6.39
C VAL A 57 10.92 19.69 -4.91
N LYS A 58 11.91 20.16 -4.15
CA LYS A 58 11.99 19.91 -2.70
C LYS A 58 10.73 20.40 -1.97
N GLY A 59 10.24 21.58 -2.32
CA GLY A 59 9.01 22.15 -1.74
C GLY A 59 7.79 21.27 -2.02
N ILE A 60 7.65 20.78 -3.25
CA ILE A 60 6.54 19.90 -3.65
C ILE A 60 6.63 18.57 -2.89
N VAL A 61 7.81 17.96 -2.80
CA VAL A 61 8.04 16.72 -2.06
C VAL A 61 7.76 16.91 -0.56
N ALA A 62 8.17 18.01 0.02
CA ALA A 62 7.87 18.33 1.43
C ALA A 62 6.35 18.48 1.67
N GLY A 63 5.66 19.11 0.74
CA GLY A 63 4.19 19.21 0.75
C GLY A 63 3.55 17.82 0.68
N LEU A 64 4.03 16.98 -0.22
CA LEU A 64 3.56 15.60 -0.39
C LEU A 64 3.77 14.79 0.92
N ASN A 65 4.94 14.94 1.57
CA ASN A 65 5.23 14.29 2.85
C ASN A 65 4.22 14.70 3.93
N LYS A 66 3.91 16.00 4.00
CA LYS A 66 2.94 16.54 4.97
C LYS A 66 1.53 15.95 4.74
N GLU A 67 1.08 15.93 3.49
CA GLU A 67 -0.24 15.39 3.14
C GLU A 67 -0.31 13.88 3.36
N ALA A 68 0.74 13.15 3.02
CA ALA A 68 0.85 11.71 3.23
C ALA A 68 0.81 11.35 4.72
N TYR A 69 1.52 12.11 5.55
CA TYR A 69 1.49 11.96 7.02
C TYR A 69 0.09 12.27 7.59
N ALA A 70 -0.54 13.35 7.13
CA ALA A 70 -1.91 13.68 7.54
C ALA A 70 -2.90 12.58 7.16
N TRP A 71 -2.71 11.97 5.98
CA TRP A 71 -3.51 10.83 5.54
C TRP A 71 -3.32 9.62 6.49
N SER A 72 -2.08 9.27 6.84
CA SER A 72 -1.81 8.13 7.72
C SER A 72 -2.45 8.33 9.10
N LYS A 73 -2.38 9.54 9.65
CA LYS A 73 -3.02 9.89 10.93
C LYS A 73 -4.55 9.76 10.91
N LYS A 74 -5.15 9.84 9.75
CA LYS A 74 -6.61 9.72 9.59
C LYS A 74 -7.01 8.29 9.22
N ALA A 75 -6.38 7.72 8.20
CA ALA A 75 -6.79 6.44 7.61
C ALA A 75 -6.48 5.25 8.53
N ILE A 76 -5.30 5.25 9.17
CA ILE A 76 -4.86 4.12 9.99
C ILE A 76 -5.73 3.94 11.25
N PRO A 77 -5.98 5.00 12.07
CA PRO A 77 -6.86 4.82 13.24
C PRO A 77 -8.28 4.37 12.86
N VAL A 78 -8.84 4.94 11.80
CA VAL A 78 -10.19 4.57 11.32
C VAL A 78 -10.23 3.10 10.89
N SER A 79 -9.23 2.65 10.14
CA SER A 79 -9.13 1.25 9.70
C SER A 79 -8.93 0.29 10.87
N TYR A 80 -8.10 0.68 11.83
CA TYR A 80 -7.84 -0.09 13.05
C TYR A 80 -9.13 -0.23 13.90
N ASN A 81 -9.85 0.88 14.12
CA ASN A 81 -11.10 0.88 14.89
C ASN A 81 -12.16 -0.01 14.22
N ARG A 82 -12.18 -0.05 12.89
CA ARG A 82 -13.05 -0.96 12.16
C ARG A 82 -12.75 -2.44 12.49
N GLY A 83 -11.48 -2.77 12.68
CA GLY A 83 -11.08 -4.10 13.17
C GLY A 83 -11.57 -4.38 14.58
N ILE A 84 -11.54 -3.35 15.45
CA ILE A 84 -12.11 -3.44 16.80
C ILE A 84 -13.60 -3.75 16.73
N ASP A 85 -14.35 -2.96 15.94
CA ASP A 85 -15.79 -3.11 15.80
C ASP A 85 -16.15 -4.50 15.25
N PHE A 86 -15.46 -4.92 14.18
CA PHE A 86 -15.64 -6.24 13.57
C PHE A 86 -15.43 -7.38 14.59
N ALA A 87 -14.33 -7.31 15.35
CA ALA A 87 -14.04 -8.34 16.36
C ALA A 87 -15.08 -8.32 17.49
N ALA A 88 -15.46 -7.15 17.98
CA ALA A 88 -16.45 -7.00 19.05
C ALA A 88 -17.80 -7.58 18.62
N ASP A 89 -18.26 -7.26 17.41
CA ASP A 89 -19.52 -7.80 16.88
C ASP A 89 -19.43 -9.33 16.74
N LYS A 90 -18.32 -9.83 16.25
CA LYS A 90 -18.12 -11.28 16.10
C LYS A 90 -18.12 -11.98 17.48
N LEU A 91 -17.39 -11.44 18.44
CA LEU A 91 -17.31 -12.00 19.81
C LEU A 91 -18.67 -12.00 20.49
N LYS A 92 -19.47 -10.95 20.27
CA LYS A 92 -20.86 -10.89 20.77
C LYS A 92 -21.72 -12.04 20.20
N THR A 93 -21.54 -12.42 18.95
CA THR A 93 -22.25 -13.59 18.36
C THR A 93 -21.78 -14.92 18.94
N LEU A 94 -20.62 -14.93 19.62
CA LEU A 94 -20.05 -16.10 20.30
C LEU A 94 -20.32 -16.07 21.82
N ASP A 95 -21.19 -15.17 22.27
CA ASP A 95 -21.54 -14.93 23.69
C ASP A 95 -20.32 -14.54 24.56
N VAL A 96 -19.26 -14.02 23.94
CA VAL A 96 -18.08 -13.49 24.63
C VAL A 96 -18.28 -11.99 24.86
N THR A 97 -18.71 -11.62 26.05
CA THR A 97 -19.13 -10.23 26.36
C THR A 97 -18.27 -9.53 27.41
N ARG A 98 -17.33 -10.25 28.05
CA ARG A 98 -16.51 -9.68 29.12
C ARG A 98 -15.06 -9.53 28.72
N PHE A 99 -14.49 -8.38 29.05
CA PHE A 99 -13.04 -8.16 28.97
C PHE A 99 -12.33 -8.98 30.06
N VAL A 100 -11.36 -9.77 29.65
CA VAL A 100 -10.52 -10.57 30.57
C VAL A 100 -9.25 -9.79 30.90
N ASN A 101 -8.74 -9.00 29.95
CA ASN A 101 -7.50 -8.28 30.11
C ASN A 101 -7.68 -6.83 29.63
N TYR A 102 -7.65 -5.90 30.57
CA TYR A 102 -7.88 -4.48 30.26
C TYR A 102 -6.56 -3.71 30.22
N ASP A 103 -5.89 -3.73 29.07
CA ASP A 103 -4.88 -2.73 28.78
C ASP A 103 -5.40 -1.81 27.66
N ALA A 104 -5.98 -0.69 28.10
CA ALA A 104 -6.52 0.32 27.17
C ALA A 104 -5.45 0.91 26.25
N LYS A 105 -4.17 0.81 26.66
CA LYS A 105 -3.05 1.37 25.89
C LYS A 105 -2.66 0.51 24.69
N ILE A 106 -3.05 -0.77 24.65
CA ILE A 106 -2.67 -1.65 23.54
C ILE A 106 -3.13 -1.10 22.17
N HIS A 107 -4.34 -0.56 22.13
CA HIS A 107 -4.90 -0.01 20.88
C HIS A 107 -4.20 1.31 20.48
N THR A 108 -4.03 2.22 21.45
CA THR A 108 -3.36 3.51 21.17
C THR A 108 -1.89 3.32 20.78
N ALA A 109 -1.19 2.43 21.45
CA ALA A 109 0.20 2.09 21.14
C ALA A 109 0.32 1.48 19.72
N ALA A 110 -0.55 0.52 19.40
CA ALA A 110 -0.55 -0.13 18.10
C ALA A 110 -0.84 0.89 16.97
N ILE A 111 -1.86 1.74 17.16
CA ILE A 111 -2.21 2.79 16.19
C ILE A 111 -1.02 3.74 15.97
N SER A 112 -0.38 4.20 17.05
CA SER A 112 0.77 5.13 16.93
C SER A 112 1.90 4.50 16.13
N VAL A 113 2.29 3.28 16.44
CA VAL A 113 3.36 2.55 15.74
C VAL A 113 3.00 2.38 14.26
N MET A 114 1.75 2.03 13.95
CA MET A 114 1.32 1.83 12.57
C MET A 114 1.29 3.15 11.77
N VAL A 115 0.82 4.25 12.38
CA VAL A 115 0.83 5.58 11.75
C VAL A 115 2.26 5.97 11.38
N ASP A 116 3.20 5.81 12.30
CA ASP A 116 4.61 6.18 12.08
C ASP A 116 5.27 5.28 11.03
N SER A 117 5.00 3.97 11.07
CA SER A 117 5.51 3.02 10.06
C SER A 117 5.04 3.38 8.65
N VAL A 118 3.75 3.67 8.49
CA VAL A 118 3.16 4.05 7.21
C VAL A 118 3.74 5.38 6.73
N ALA A 119 3.94 6.33 7.65
CA ALA A 119 4.55 7.62 7.32
C ALA A 119 5.98 7.44 6.78
N VAL A 120 6.77 6.56 7.39
CA VAL A 120 8.14 6.25 6.93
C VAL A 120 8.12 5.67 5.51
N ASP A 121 7.23 4.73 5.22
CA ASP A 121 7.09 4.14 3.89
C ASP A 121 6.74 5.20 2.84
N LEU A 122 5.79 6.08 3.16
CA LEU A 122 5.35 7.15 2.26
C LEU A 122 6.47 8.17 2.02
N ILE A 123 7.18 8.58 3.07
CA ILE A 123 8.31 9.51 2.96
C ILE A 123 9.41 8.93 2.06
N SER A 124 9.76 7.66 2.26
CA SER A 124 10.76 6.96 1.44
C SER A 124 10.37 6.96 -0.05
N ALA A 125 9.10 6.68 -0.34
CA ALA A 125 8.58 6.73 -1.72
C ALA A 125 8.65 8.16 -2.29
N ASN A 126 8.30 9.16 -1.49
CA ASN A 126 8.29 10.57 -1.91
C ASN A 126 9.71 11.06 -2.20
N GLU A 127 10.70 10.62 -1.42
CA GLU A 127 12.12 10.91 -1.68
C GLU A 127 12.56 10.29 -3.01
N SER A 128 12.05 9.11 -3.35
CA SER A 128 12.34 8.47 -4.64
C SER A 128 11.84 9.35 -5.80
N ILE A 129 10.62 9.88 -5.69
CA ILE A 129 10.08 10.85 -6.67
C ILE A 129 11.03 12.05 -6.80
N GLY A 130 11.42 12.63 -5.66
CA GLY A 130 12.35 13.77 -5.62
C GLY A 130 13.67 13.46 -6.31
N ARG A 131 14.26 12.27 -6.04
CA ARG A 131 15.53 11.86 -6.68
C ARG A 131 15.40 11.75 -8.20
N VAL A 132 14.30 11.20 -8.71
CA VAL A 132 14.07 11.05 -10.16
C VAL A 132 13.98 12.45 -10.82
N PHE A 133 13.20 13.35 -10.25
CA PHE A 133 13.07 14.72 -10.79
C PHE A 133 14.38 15.50 -10.70
N ASN A 134 15.11 15.37 -9.60
CA ASN A 134 16.42 16.01 -9.44
C ASN A 134 17.43 15.49 -10.48
N ARG A 135 17.45 14.18 -10.69
CA ARG A 135 18.30 13.55 -11.74
C ARG A 135 17.93 14.10 -13.12
N PHE A 136 16.66 14.15 -13.44
CA PHE A 136 16.16 14.67 -14.71
C PHE A 136 16.62 16.13 -14.93
N ILE A 137 16.44 16.99 -13.93
CA ILE A 137 16.84 18.43 -14.00
C ILE A 137 18.37 18.52 -14.26
N ARG A 138 19.18 17.76 -13.53
CA ARG A 138 20.64 17.77 -13.67
C ARG A 138 21.08 17.23 -15.04
N GLN A 139 20.46 16.14 -15.51
CA GLN A 139 20.77 15.57 -16.83
C GLN A 139 20.37 16.54 -17.94
N THR A 140 19.24 17.21 -17.81
CA THR A 140 18.79 18.23 -18.77
C THR A 140 19.76 19.42 -18.79
N GLN A 141 20.25 19.85 -17.61
CA GLN A 141 21.24 20.90 -17.51
C GLN A 141 22.58 20.53 -18.17
N GLN A 142 23.02 19.27 -17.99
CA GLN A 142 24.34 18.82 -18.46
C GLN A 142 24.35 18.37 -19.93
N GLY A 143 23.23 17.92 -20.47
CA GLY A 143 23.21 17.24 -21.72
C GLY A 143 21.93 17.21 -22.52
N ILE A 144 21.21 18.34 -22.62
CA ILE A 144 20.05 18.45 -23.53
C ILE A 144 20.41 17.93 -24.92
N LEU A 145 21.65 18.14 -25.34
CA LEU A 145 22.15 17.75 -26.68
C LEU A 145 22.64 16.30 -26.76
N GLN A 146 22.69 15.56 -25.63
CA GLN A 146 23.18 14.17 -25.61
C GLN A 146 22.05 13.14 -25.73
N ASP A 147 20.81 13.54 -25.50
CA ASP A 147 19.66 12.65 -25.69
C ASP A 147 19.39 12.51 -27.19
N ALA A 148 19.43 11.28 -27.69
CA ALA A 148 19.26 10.96 -29.12
C ALA A 148 17.92 11.47 -29.67
N GLN A 149 16.86 11.40 -28.88
CA GLN A 149 15.52 11.84 -29.29
C GLN A 149 15.46 13.38 -29.35
N ILE A 150 16.06 14.06 -28.39
CA ILE A 150 16.13 15.54 -28.36
C ILE A 150 16.99 16.01 -29.54
N SER A 151 18.14 15.38 -29.75
CA SER A 151 19.03 15.70 -30.88
C SER A 151 18.33 15.51 -32.23
N LYS A 152 17.55 14.42 -32.34
CA LYS A 152 16.72 14.15 -33.56
C LYS A 152 15.67 15.24 -33.76
N THR A 153 14.94 15.62 -32.70
CA THR A 153 13.89 16.67 -32.78
C THR A 153 14.51 18.02 -33.17
N ILE A 154 15.69 18.37 -32.65
CA ILE A 154 16.41 19.57 -33.05
C ILE A 154 16.79 19.49 -34.55
N ALA A 155 17.38 18.39 -34.96
CA ALA A 155 17.77 18.19 -36.38
C ALA A 155 16.59 18.27 -37.33
N GLU A 156 15.48 17.60 -37.01
CA GLU A 156 14.25 17.63 -37.81
C GLU A 156 13.69 19.05 -37.88
N GLY A 157 13.65 19.78 -36.79
CA GLY A 157 13.19 21.16 -36.76
C GLY A 157 14.10 22.10 -37.58
N MET A 158 15.42 21.91 -37.52
CA MET A 158 16.36 22.67 -38.36
C MET A 158 16.17 22.37 -39.84
N ILE A 159 15.96 21.12 -40.19
CA ILE A 159 15.73 20.70 -41.60
C ILE A 159 14.38 21.24 -42.11
N SER A 160 13.35 21.23 -41.28
CA SER A 160 12.01 21.73 -41.65
C SER A 160 11.90 23.26 -41.66
N GLY A 161 12.93 23.96 -41.15
CA GLY A 161 12.91 25.40 -41.05
C GLY A 161 12.06 25.94 -39.87
N ASP A 162 11.79 25.09 -38.89
CA ASP A 162 11.01 25.48 -37.71
C ASP A 162 11.70 26.59 -36.92
N THR A 163 10.92 27.48 -36.34
CA THR A 163 11.46 28.50 -35.44
C THR A 163 12.06 27.84 -34.21
N ARG A 164 13.04 28.51 -33.61
CA ARG A 164 13.69 28.08 -32.35
C ARG A 164 12.64 27.79 -31.26
N ARG A 165 11.56 28.57 -31.26
CA ARG A 165 10.45 28.39 -30.28
C ARG A 165 9.68 27.09 -30.57
N ALA A 166 9.35 26.81 -31.83
CA ALA A 166 8.63 25.58 -32.21
C ALA A 166 9.43 24.33 -31.87
N VAL A 167 10.75 24.33 -32.14
CA VAL A 167 11.64 23.21 -31.77
C VAL A 167 11.65 23.03 -30.23
N SER A 168 11.74 24.12 -29.48
CA SER A 168 11.70 24.10 -28.01
C SER A 168 10.39 23.48 -27.48
N ASP A 169 9.26 23.92 -28.02
CA ASP A 169 7.94 23.44 -27.63
C ASP A 169 7.77 21.94 -27.92
N ASN A 170 8.26 21.45 -29.05
CA ASN A 170 8.23 20.03 -29.42
C ASN A 170 9.08 19.19 -28.46
N ILE A 171 10.26 19.66 -28.10
CA ILE A 171 11.11 18.97 -27.11
C ILE A 171 10.41 18.90 -25.76
N LEU A 172 9.84 20.02 -25.28
CA LEU A 172 9.12 20.07 -24.01
C LEU A 172 7.91 19.15 -24.01
N LYS A 173 7.18 19.07 -25.13
CA LYS A 173 6.04 18.15 -25.31
C LYS A 173 6.49 16.69 -25.20
N SER A 174 7.59 16.33 -25.84
CA SER A 174 8.16 14.98 -25.79
C SER A 174 8.61 14.62 -24.35
N LEU A 175 9.27 15.56 -23.66
CA LEU A 175 9.70 15.38 -22.27
C LEU A 175 8.49 15.22 -21.34
N ARG A 176 7.43 16.00 -21.50
CA ARG A 176 6.18 15.85 -20.73
C ARG A 176 5.57 14.47 -20.93
N ALA A 177 5.42 14.03 -22.19
CA ALA A 177 4.85 12.72 -22.52
C ALA A 177 5.66 11.57 -21.87
N LYS A 178 6.98 11.68 -21.90
CA LYS A 178 7.88 10.73 -21.24
C LYS A 178 7.63 10.70 -19.74
N MET A 179 7.56 11.87 -19.10
CA MET A 179 7.37 11.98 -17.64
C MET A 179 5.98 11.55 -17.18
N GLU A 180 4.94 11.76 -17.97
CA GLU A 180 3.57 11.31 -17.64
C GLU A 180 3.48 9.79 -17.56
N ASN A 181 4.30 9.08 -18.30
CA ASN A 181 4.30 7.62 -18.36
C ASN A 181 5.41 6.99 -17.49
N GLU A 182 6.31 7.79 -16.92
CA GLU A 182 7.47 7.27 -16.19
C GLU A 182 7.10 6.77 -14.80
N GLN A 183 7.75 5.69 -14.41
CA GLN A 183 7.58 5.05 -13.11
C GLN A 183 8.62 5.65 -12.15
N PHE A 184 8.17 6.54 -11.25
CA PHE A 184 9.06 7.36 -10.42
C PHE A 184 9.43 6.73 -9.08
N ILE A 185 8.76 5.66 -8.68
CA ILE A 185 9.02 5.02 -7.39
C ILE A 185 9.61 3.63 -7.64
N SER A 186 10.84 3.42 -7.21
CA SER A 186 11.51 2.12 -7.32
C SER A 186 11.61 1.49 -5.93
N ILE A 187 10.94 0.35 -5.74
CA ILE A 187 10.92 -0.39 -4.47
C ILE A 187 11.20 -1.86 -4.78
N ASN A 188 12.23 -2.39 -4.17
CA ASN A 188 12.64 -3.80 -4.31
C ASN A 188 12.78 -4.24 -5.77
N GLY A 189 13.40 -3.36 -6.59
CA GLY A 189 13.65 -3.65 -8.00
C GLY A 189 12.44 -3.48 -8.93
N ARG A 190 11.31 -3.05 -8.40
CA ARG A 190 10.11 -2.76 -9.19
C ARG A 190 9.84 -1.28 -9.25
N ASP A 191 9.44 -0.82 -10.41
CA ASP A 191 9.15 0.59 -10.66
C ASP A 191 7.64 0.81 -10.73
N TYR A 192 7.18 1.87 -10.08
CA TYR A 192 5.75 2.20 -9.96
C TYR A 192 5.49 3.65 -10.36
N ARG A 193 4.35 3.87 -10.97
CA ARG A 193 3.77 5.20 -11.06
C ARG A 193 3.37 5.66 -9.64
N PRO A 194 3.59 6.95 -9.30
CA PRO A 194 3.32 7.41 -7.93
C PRO A 194 1.90 7.14 -7.44
N ASP A 195 0.88 7.38 -8.27
CA ASP A 195 -0.53 7.15 -7.89
C ASP A 195 -0.83 5.66 -7.69
N LYS A 196 -0.19 4.78 -8.45
CA LYS A 196 -0.38 3.32 -8.32
C LYS A 196 0.31 2.78 -7.07
N TYR A 197 1.49 3.30 -6.75
CA TYR A 197 2.17 2.95 -5.50
C TYR A 197 1.34 3.41 -4.29
N ALA A 198 0.82 4.63 -4.32
CA ALA A 198 -0.03 5.17 -3.26
C ALA A 198 -1.29 4.29 -3.04
N GLU A 199 -1.93 3.87 -4.13
CA GLU A 199 -3.08 2.95 -4.10
C GLU A 199 -2.71 1.63 -3.42
N LEU A 200 -1.59 1.03 -3.85
CA LEU A 200 -1.10 -0.24 -3.33
C LEU A 200 -0.81 -0.16 -1.84
N LEU A 201 -0.08 0.87 -1.43
CA LEU A 201 0.31 1.09 -0.03
C LEU A 201 -0.91 1.36 0.85
N ALA A 202 -1.81 2.24 0.42
CA ALA A 202 -3.03 2.57 1.15
C ALA A 202 -3.87 1.32 1.40
N ARG A 203 -4.09 0.52 0.35
CA ARG A 203 -4.87 -0.72 0.44
C ARG A 203 -4.24 -1.71 1.42
N THR A 204 -2.94 -1.91 1.32
CA THR A 204 -2.21 -2.86 2.17
C THR A 204 -2.22 -2.41 3.63
N ARG A 205 -1.86 -1.15 3.89
CA ARG A 205 -1.69 -0.63 5.26
C ARG A 205 -3.01 -0.46 6.01
N THR A 206 -4.09 -0.08 5.30
CA THR A 206 -5.42 0.00 5.93
C THR A 206 -5.95 -1.39 6.30
N ARG A 207 -5.72 -2.40 5.47
CA ARG A 207 -6.09 -3.80 5.79
C ARG A 207 -5.28 -4.35 6.95
N GLU A 208 -3.97 -4.10 6.97
CA GLU A 208 -3.10 -4.47 8.08
C GLU A 208 -3.62 -3.86 9.40
N ALA A 209 -4.02 -2.59 9.38
CA ALA A 209 -4.59 -1.92 10.54
C ALA A 209 -5.88 -2.60 11.02
N THR A 210 -6.77 -2.96 10.08
CA THR A 210 -8.00 -3.69 10.40
C THR A 210 -7.69 -5.04 11.06
N SER A 211 -6.78 -5.83 10.48
CA SER A 211 -6.38 -7.14 11.02
C SER A 211 -5.78 -7.00 12.43
N ARG A 212 -4.93 -6.00 12.63
CA ARG A 212 -4.31 -5.73 13.93
C ARG A 212 -5.36 -5.33 14.99
N GLY A 213 -6.32 -4.50 14.60
CA GLY A 213 -7.46 -4.12 15.46
C GLY A 213 -8.27 -5.34 15.88
N THR A 214 -8.56 -6.24 14.94
CA THR A 214 -9.27 -7.50 15.17
C THR A 214 -8.53 -8.38 16.20
N ILE A 215 -7.24 -8.63 15.96
CA ILE A 215 -6.40 -9.49 16.80
C ILE A 215 -6.29 -8.94 18.24
N ASN A 216 -5.97 -7.65 18.37
CA ASN A 216 -5.82 -7.02 19.68
C ASN A 216 -7.14 -7.01 20.47
N THR A 217 -8.26 -6.88 19.76
CA THR A 217 -9.59 -6.95 20.41
C THR A 217 -9.89 -8.38 20.87
N ALA A 218 -9.63 -9.39 20.04
CA ALA A 218 -9.82 -10.80 20.44
C ALA A 218 -9.06 -11.09 21.74
N LEU A 219 -7.78 -10.69 21.80
CA LEU A 219 -6.94 -10.88 23.00
C LEU A 219 -7.50 -10.15 24.23
N ARG A 220 -8.06 -8.94 24.08
CA ARG A 220 -8.69 -8.21 25.20
C ARG A 220 -9.91 -8.95 25.78
N TYR A 221 -10.63 -9.67 24.93
CA TYR A 221 -11.76 -10.50 25.39
C TYR A 221 -11.32 -11.90 25.82
N GLY A 222 -10.00 -12.17 25.88
CA GLY A 222 -9.46 -13.47 26.29
C GLY A 222 -9.57 -14.54 25.22
N VAL A 223 -9.88 -14.17 24.00
CA VAL A 223 -10.00 -15.10 22.87
C VAL A 223 -8.66 -15.18 22.14
N ASP A 224 -8.01 -16.34 22.25
CA ASP A 224 -6.68 -16.58 21.69
C ASP A 224 -6.74 -17.23 20.30
N LEU A 225 -7.92 -17.65 19.85
CA LEU A 225 -8.05 -18.36 18.58
C LEU A 225 -8.65 -17.46 17.49
N VAL A 226 -8.07 -17.55 16.31
CA VAL A 226 -8.60 -16.93 15.10
C VAL A 226 -8.63 -17.94 13.96
N GLU A 227 -9.66 -17.85 13.13
CA GLU A 227 -9.75 -18.55 11.84
C GLU A 227 -9.23 -17.61 10.76
N TRP A 228 -8.38 -18.12 9.89
CA TRP A 228 -8.01 -17.43 8.65
C TRP A 228 -9.16 -17.60 7.67
N ASP A 229 -9.85 -16.53 7.37
CA ASP A 229 -11.03 -16.59 6.50
C ASP A 229 -10.68 -17.06 5.09
N SER A 230 -11.60 -17.81 4.52
CA SER A 230 -11.56 -18.23 3.13
C SER A 230 -12.63 -17.48 2.33
N HIS A 231 -12.28 -17.02 1.17
CA HIS A 231 -13.22 -16.35 0.26
C HIS A 231 -12.99 -16.84 -1.18
N SER A 232 -13.95 -16.60 -2.04
CA SER A 232 -13.97 -17.15 -3.42
C SER A 232 -12.80 -16.70 -4.29
N GLU A 233 -12.18 -15.56 -3.95
CA GLU A 233 -11.07 -14.99 -4.74
C GLU A 233 -9.71 -15.18 -4.05
N ILE A 234 -9.60 -16.18 -3.17
CA ILE A 234 -8.34 -16.42 -2.46
C ILE A 234 -7.25 -16.87 -3.45
N CYS A 235 -6.08 -16.28 -3.36
CA CYS A 235 -4.96 -16.64 -4.22
C CYS A 235 -4.28 -17.92 -3.71
N GLU A 236 -3.52 -18.58 -4.56
CA GLU A 236 -2.79 -19.83 -4.23
C GLU A 236 -1.90 -19.67 -3.00
N TYR A 237 -1.23 -18.52 -2.87
CA TYR A 237 -0.37 -18.26 -1.71
C TYR A 237 -1.16 -18.23 -0.40
N CYS A 238 -2.32 -17.57 -0.38
CA CYS A 238 -3.15 -17.46 0.84
C CYS A 238 -3.99 -18.70 1.09
N ALA A 239 -4.26 -19.53 0.06
CA ALA A 239 -5.08 -20.74 0.18
C ALA A 239 -4.55 -21.73 1.22
N GLN A 240 -3.23 -21.75 1.42
CA GLN A 240 -2.60 -22.62 2.43
C GLN A 240 -3.02 -22.26 3.88
N PHE A 241 -3.50 -21.04 4.10
CA PHE A 241 -3.95 -20.57 5.42
C PHE A 241 -5.46 -20.67 5.61
N ALA A 242 -6.21 -20.78 4.53
CA ALA A 242 -7.67 -20.70 4.50
C ALA A 242 -8.34 -21.77 5.36
N GLY A 243 -9.25 -21.34 6.23
CA GLY A 243 -10.02 -22.22 7.12
C GLY A 243 -9.24 -22.83 8.28
N ARG A 244 -8.01 -22.38 8.47
CA ARG A 244 -7.17 -22.87 9.58
C ARG A 244 -7.29 -21.96 10.79
N UNK A 245 -7.21 -22.20 12.19
CA UNK A 245 -7.27 -21.67 13.21
C UNK A 245 -6.08 -21.51 13.61
N TYR A 246 -5.71 -20.64 14.24
CA TYR A 246 -4.38 -20.28 14.78
C TYR A 246 -4.53 -19.76 16.21
N SER A 247 -3.61 -20.13 17.10
CA SER A 247 -3.45 -19.49 18.41
C SER A 247 -2.67 -18.19 18.21
N ILE A 248 -3.25 -17.06 18.62
CA ILE A 248 -2.60 -15.73 18.51
C ILE A 248 -1.32 -15.69 19.37
N SER A 249 -1.43 -16.10 20.64
CA SER A 249 -0.29 -16.07 21.59
C SER A 249 0.63 -17.29 21.45
N GLY A 250 0.15 -18.39 20.88
CA GLY A 250 0.82 -19.68 20.86
C GLY A 250 0.68 -20.44 22.17
N THR A 251 -0.19 -20.01 23.10
CA THR A 251 -0.42 -20.72 24.37
C THR A 251 -1.28 -21.96 24.16
N ASP A 252 -2.21 -21.93 23.25
CA ASP A 252 -3.02 -23.12 22.90
C ASP A 252 -2.23 -24.02 21.96
N LYS A 253 -1.69 -25.09 22.49
CA LYS A 253 -0.84 -26.04 21.74
C LYS A 253 -1.61 -26.95 20.78
N SER A 254 -2.95 -26.92 20.81
CA SER A 254 -3.77 -27.67 19.84
C SER A 254 -3.70 -27.04 18.46
N PHE A 255 -3.33 -25.76 18.38
CA PHE A 255 -3.31 -25.00 17.12
C PHE A 255 -1.93 -24.38 16.88
N PRO A 256 -1.50 -24.24 15.61
CA PRO A 256 -0.24 -23.54 15.33
C PRO A 256 -0.35 -22.08 15.76
N GLN A 257 0.79 -21.49 16.13
CA GLN A 257 0.85 -20.07 16.45
C GLN A 257 0.66 -19.23 15.21
N LEU A 258 -0.07 -18.14 15.34
CA LEU A 258 -0.25 -17.12 14.27
C LEU A 258 1.05 -16.33 14.11
N LYS A 259 1.92 -16.78 13.23
CA LYS A 259 3.21 -16.10 12.94
C LYS A 259 3.06 -14.96 11.96
N GLU A 260 2.10 -15.07 11.06
CA GLU A 260 1.81 -14.09 10.02
C GLU A 260 0.34 -13.70 10.11
N MET A 261 0.00 -12.51 9.67
CA MET A 261 -1.39 -12.05 9.63
C MET A 261 -1.68 -11.38 8.27
N PRO A 262 -2.93 -11.44 7.78
CA PRO A 262 -3.25 -10.74 6.55
C PRO A 262 -3.17 -9.21 6.73
N PRO A 263 -2.82 -8.48 5.67
CA PRO A 263 -2.53 -8.96 4.31
C PRO A 263 -1.09 -9.49 4.17
N LEU A 264 -0.90 -10.61 3.48
CA LEU A 264 0.43 -11.22 3.24
C LEU A 264 1.11 -10.64 1.99
N HIS A 265 0.35 -10.01 1.13
CA HIS A 265 0.83 -9.45 -0.13
C HIS A 265 -0.05 -8.28 -0.56
N PRO A 266 0.42 -7.42 -1.45
CA PRO A 266 -0.44 -6.39 -2.03
C PRO A 266 -1.72 -7.00 -2.63
N ASN A 267 -2.84 -6.31 -2.46
CA ASN A 267 -4.17 -6.74 -2.92
C ASN A 267 -4.74 -7.97 -2.19
N CYS A 268 -4.10 -8.47 -1.14
CA CYS A 268 -4.65 -9.55 -0.31
C CYS A 268 -6.01 -9.13 0.27
N LYS A 269 -7.01 -9.99 0.13
CA LYS A 269 -8.38 -9.74 0.65
C LYS A 269 -8.69 -10.54 1.91
N CYS A 270 -7.76 -11.39 2.36
CA CYS A 270 -7.95 -12.25 3.52
C CYS A 270 -8.11 -11.43 4.81
N VAL A 271 -8.87 -12.00 5.75
CA VAL A 271 -9.07 -11.46 7.09
C VAL A 271 -8.90 -12.59 8.11
N VAL A 272 -8.71 -12.23 9.38
CA VAL A 272 -8.79 -13.20 10.48
C VAL A 272 -10.06 -12.94 11.29
N ILE A 273 -10.71 -13.99 11.75
CA ILE A 273 -12.00 -13.97 12.44
C ILE A 273 -11.82 -14.60 13.81
N PRO A 274 -12.13 -13.91 14.93
CA PRO A 274 -12.08 -14.54 16.25
C PRO A 274 -13.03 -15.74 16.34
N VAL A 275 -12.55 -16.83 16.94
CA VAL A 275 -13.33 -18.06 17.17
C VAL A 275 -13.03 -18.58 18.58
N THR A 276 -13.95 -19.40 19.13
CA THR A 276 -13.73 -20.07 20.42
C THR A 276 -13.81 -21.58 20.24
N LYS A 277 -13.14 -22.33 21.12
CA LYS A 277 -13.20 -23.79 21.11
C LYS A 277 -14.65 -24.29 21.25
N GLU A 278 -15.40 -23.68 22.16
CA GLU A 278 -16.80 -24.04 22.43
C GLU A 278 -17.66 -23.91 21.15
N ASN A 279 -17.42 -22.87 20.40
CA ASN A 279 -18.14 -22.66 19.13
C ASN A 279 -17.77 -23.74 18.09
N ILE A 280 -16.51 -24.14 18.04
CA ILE A 280 -16.02 -25.17 17.12
C ILE A 280 -16.57 -26.56 17.54
N GLU A 281 -16.53 -26.84 18.84
CA GLU A 281 -17.05 -28.09 19.43
C GLU A 281 -18.55 -28.24 19.18
N SER A 282 -19.32 -27.17 19.35
CA SER A 282 -20.77 -27.20 19.15
C SER A 282 -21.16 -27.57 17.71
N ARG A 283 -20.24 -27.42 16.77
CA ARG A 283 -20.43 -27.82 15.37
C ARG A 283 -19.93 -29.26 15.09
N GLY A 284 -19.38 -29.93 16.09
CA GLY A 284 -18.79 -31.25 15.93
C GLY A 284 -17.55 -31.30 15.04
N GLN A 285 -16.84 -30.19 14.93
CA GLN A 285 -15.75 -30.01 13.95
C GLN A 285 -14.36 -29.88 14.57
N LEU A 286 -14.24 -29.96 15.92
CA LEU A 286 -12.97 -29.61 16.60
C LEU A 286 -11.80 -30.45 16.11
N ASP A 287 -11.93 -31.80 16.10
CA ASP A 287 -10.84 -32.71 15.69
C ASP A 287 -10.45 -32.50 14.23
N ALA A 288 -11.43 -32.29 13.36
CA ALA A 288 -11.18 -32.04 11.93
C ALA A 288 -10.43 -30.74 11.72
N ILE A 289 -10.81 -29.68 12.47
CA ILE A 289 -10.18 -28.36 12.36
C ILE A 289 -8.77 -28.38 12.98
N ILE A 290 -8.56 -29.06 14.10
CA ILE A 290 -7.21 -29.27 14.67
C ILE A 290 -6.30 -29.96 13.65
N LYS A 291 -6.78 -31.05 13.03
CA LYS A 291 -6.04 -31.77 12.00
C LYS A 291 -5.71 -30.87 10.80
N LEU A 292 -6.69 -30.13 10.29
CA LEU A 292 -6.50 -29.19 9.18
C LEU A 292 -5.47 -28.11 9.54
N SER A 293 -5.59 -27.53 10.74
CA SER A 293 -4.73 -26.42 11.15
C SER A 293 -3.27 -26.84 11.30
N ASN A 294 -3.02 -28.08 11.72
CA ASN A 294 -1.69 -28.64 11.90
C ASN A 294 -1.16 -29.36 10.66
N ALA A 295 -1.96 -29.51 9.61
CA ALA A 295 -1.50 -30.14 8.37
C ALA A 295 -0.33 -29.32 7.77
N PRO A 296 0.68 -30.00 7.19
CA PRO A 296 1.77 -29.27 6.54
C PRO A 296 1.22 -28.27 5.53
N SER A 297 1.74 -27.04 5.58
CA SER A 297 1.41 -26.07 4.56
C SER A 297 2.02 -26.53 3.23
N ILE A 298 1.22 -26.51 2.17
CA ILE A 298 1.75 -26.74 0.83
C ILE A 298 2.67 -25.56 0.56
N LYS A 299 3.96 -25.80 0.58
CA LYS A 299 4.93 -24.74 0.21
C LYS A 299 4.67 -24.35 -1.23
N VAL A 300 4.16 -23.17 -1.44
CA VAL A 300 4.22 -22.55 -2.76
C VAL A 300 5.69 -22.22 -2.95
N ASP A 301 6.37 -23.05 -3.73
CA ASP A 301 7.80 -22.92 -3.96
C ASP A 301 8.09 -21.59 -4.65
N SER A 302 8.72 -20.73 -3.90
CA SER A 302 9.45 -19.54 -4.31
C SER A 302 8.69 -18.23 -4.42
N PHE A 303 9.36 -17.22 -3.95
CA PHE A 303 9.07 -15.80 -4.13
C PHE A 303 8.85 -15.45 -5.62
N ALA A 304 9.51 -16.15 -6.53
CA ALA A 304 9.37 -15.98 -7.98
C ALA A 304 7.95 -16.31 -8.48
N ARG A 305 7.32 -17.36 -7.96
CA ARG A 305 5.93 -17.70 -8.32
C ARG A 305 4.92 -16.76 -7.68
N PHE A 306 5.24 -16.24 -6.50
CA PHE A 306 4.51 -15.15 -5.86
C PHE A 306 4.57 -13.89 -6.74
N GLU A 307 5.75 -13.55 -7.26
CA GLU A 307 5.94 -12.42 -8.18
C GLU A 307 5.13 -12.59 -9.48
N GLU A 308 5.12 -13.79 -10.03
CA GLU A 308 4.38 -14.12 -11.25
C GLU A 308 2.86 -13.97 -11.06
N LEU A 309 2.34 -14.41 -9.92
CA LEU A 309 0.93 -14.25 -9.54
C LEU A 309 0.57 -12.76 -9.32
N MET A 310 1.51 -11.98 -8.79
CA MET A 310 1.33 -10.54 -8.57
C MET A 310 1.29 -9.74 -9.88
N LEU A 311 1.95 -10.24 -10.92
CA LEU A 311 1.98 -9.58 -12.24
C LEU A 311 0.73 -9.92 -13.06
N SER A 312 0.05 -11.02 -12.73
CA SER A 312 -1.16 -11.47 -13.44
C SER A 312 -2.48 -10.96 -12.82
N ALA A 313 -2.43 -10.31 -11.64
CA ALA A 313 -3.57 -9.75 -10.93
C ALA A 313 -3.64 -8.22 -11.11
#